data_fb2e2841ef00882e2e448be75637a362
#
_entry.id   fb2e2841ef00882e2e448be75637a362
#
_cell.length_a   1.000
_cell.length_b   1.000
_cell.length_c   1.000
_cell.angle_alpha   90.00
_cell.angle_beta   90.00
_cell.angle_gamma   90.00
#
_symmetry.space_group_name_H-M   'P 1'
#
loop_
_entity.id
_entity.type
_entity.pdbx_description
1 polymer ?
#
loop_
_entity_poly.entity_id
_entity_poly.type
_entity_poly.pdbx_seq_one_letter_code
_entity_poly.pdbx_strand_id
1 'polypeptide(L)'
;KISFTRFIGLIGALVCTLLFALNPSWPTPDKLLVFLVFVFMIFGQGLAVLKRLGPFVAMLLVYESFRGMVPHLNTRVNFMWMPKMDELLFGALPTIKLQQWLWNGAVKWYDFMFYLVYMLHFILPIGLAILVWKKKAREYWNVIYSYILLTFSGFVTYLLFPAAPPWMASQKGLIPPITRISSQVFAALGIQDFPSLYNKMSPNPVAAVPSLHSAYATLFSLLIFKMRSEEHTSE
;
A
#
# COMPACT_ATOMS: atom_id res chain seq x y z
N LYS A 1 33.44 12.68 18.74
CA LYS A 1 33.71 12.58 17.30
C LYS A 1 32.62 11.71 16.68
N ILE A 2 31.92 12.23 15.67
CA ILE A 2 30.92 11.44 14.88
C ILE A 2 31.73 10.39 14.11
N SER A 3 31.34 9.11 14.20
CA SER A 3 31.94 8.05 13.40
C SER A 3 31.67 8.29 11.91
N PHE A 4 32.61 7.94 11.04
CA PHE A 4 32.47 8.09 9.58
C PHE A 4 31.18 7.45 9.05
N THR A 5 30.80 6.28 9.56
CA THR A 5 29.53 5.60 9.20
C THR A 5 28.30 6.41 9.60
N ARG A 6 28.31 7.07 10.76
CA ARG A 6 27.20 7.94 11.19
C ARG A 6 27.10 9.19 10.34
N PHE A 7 28.23 9.74 9.92
CA PHE A 7 28.28 10.89 9.00
C PHE A 7 27.69 10.53 7.63
N ILE A 8 28.07 9.37 7.06
CA ILE A 8 27.46 8.86 5.82
C ILE A 8 25.94 8.67 6.00
N GLY A 9 25.52 8.12 7.14
CA GLY A 9 24.09 7.94 7.45
C GLY A 9 23.32 9.26 7.43
N LEU A 10 23.89 10.30 8.05
CA LEU A 10 23.27 11.63 8.08
C LEU A 10 23.15 12.25 6.68
N ILE A 11 24.23 12.24 5.90
CA ILE A 11 24.22 12.76 4.52
C ILE A 11 23.26 11.96 3.66
N GLY A 12 23.28 10.63 3.71
CA GLY A 12 22.40 9.78 2.92
C GLY A 12 20.92 10.01 3.25
N ALA A 13 20.56 10.11 4.54
CA ALA A 13 19.20 10.42 4.96
C ALA A 13 18.76 11.80 4.48
N LEU A 14 19.62 12.82 4.55
CA LEU A 14 19.33 14.16 4.06
C LEU A 14 19.12 14.18 2.53
N VAL A 15 19.98 13.51 1.77
CA VAL A 15 19.85 13.39 0.31
C VAL A 15 18.54 12.67 -0.05
N CYS A 16 18.20 11.56 0.61
CA CYS A 16 16.94 10.87 0.37
C CYS A 16 15.74 11.78 0.68
N THR A 17 15.76 12.52 1.78
CA THR A 17 14.70 13.47 2.14
C THR A 17 14.55 14.55 1.09
N LEU A 18 15.66 15.11 0.60
CA LEU A 18 15.67 16.12 -0.45
C LEU A 18 15.11 15.55 -1.77
N LEU A 19 15.52 14.35 -2.16
CA LEU A 19 15.02 13.68 -3.35
C LEU A 19 13.51 13.41 -3.27
N PHE A 20 13.00 13.04 -2.10
CA PHE A 20 11.55 12.86 -1.90
C PHE A 20 10.79 14.19 -1.96
N ALA A 21 11.39 15.28 -1.46
CA ALA A 21 10.79 16.62 -1.53
C ALA A 21 10.76 17.18 -2.96
N LEU A 22 11.82 16.97 -3.73
CA LEU A 22 11.94 17.45 -5.12
C LEU A 22 11.12 16.61 -6.10
N ASN A 23 10.93 15.33 -5.81
CA ASN A 23 10.10 14.42 -6.60
C ASN A 23 8.98 13.89 -5.72
N PRO A 24 7.83 14.58 -5.64
CA PRO A 24 6.71 14.21 -4.78
C PRO A 24 5.99 12.94 -5.28
N SER A 25 6.76 11.92 -5.62
CA SER A 25 6.27 10.56 -5.81
C SER A 25 6.34 9.84 -4.47
N TRP A 26 5.30 9.11 -4.14
CA TRP A 26 5.31 8.27 -2.93
C TRP A 26 6.53 7.34 -2.96
N PRO A 27 7.29 7.20 -1.86
CA PRO A 27 8.47 6.35 -1.84
C PRO A 27 8.06 4.88 -2.02
N THR A 28 8.62 4.25 -3.03
CA THR A 28 8.49 2.81 -3.24
C THR A 28 9.20 2.05 -2.11
N PRO A 29 8.85 0.76 -1.84
CA PRO A 29 9.44 0.00 -0.73
C PRO A 29 10.97 -0.05 -0.74
N ASP A 30 11.60 -0.11 -1.93
CA ASP A 30 13.05 -0.06 -2.12
C ASP A 30 13.64 1.28 -1.69
N LYS A 31 13.06 2.40 -2.14
CA LYS A 31 13.49 3.74 -1.73
C LYS A 31 13.34 3.96 -0.23
N LEU A 32 12.21 3.47 0.34
CA LEU A 32 11.99 3.54 1.77
C LEU A 32 13.02 2.70 2.54
N LEU A 33 13.38 1.50 2.04
CA LEU A 33 14.43 0.69 2.64
C LEU A 33 15.77 1.42 2.65
N VAL A 34 16.17 2.00 1.51
CA VAL A 34 17.42 2.77 1.41
C VAL A 34 17.43 3.93 2.40
N PHE A 35 16.35 4.69 2.48
CA PHE A 35 16.20 5.77 3.46
C PHE A 35 16.35 5.25 4.91
N LEU A 36 15.65 4.17 5.26
CA LEU A 36 15.72 3.56 6.59
C LEU A 36 17.13 3.06 6.91
N VAL A 37 17.84 2.47 5.95
CA VAL A 37 19.24 2.05 6.15
C VAL A 37 20.09 3.25 6.55
N PHE A 38 19.99 4.38 5.84
CA PHE A 38 20.75 5.59 6.20
C PHE A 38 20.35 6.16 7.56
N VAL A 39 19.05 6.24 7.86
CA VAL A 39 18.57 6.68 9.20
C VAL A 39 19.13 5.79 10.30
N PHE A 40 19.07 4.47 10.14
CA PHE A 40 19.59 3.55 11.16
C PHE A 40 21.13 3.49 11.20
N MET A 41 21.85 3.88 10.14
CA MET A 41 23.29 4.07 10.17
C MET A 41 23.72 5.17 11.15
N ILE A 42 22.90 6.21 11.34
CA ILE A 42 23.12 7.26 12.35
C ILE A 42 23.22 6.63 13.76
N PHE A 43 22.44 5.58 13.99
CA PHE A 43 22.43 4.82 15.25
C PHE A 43 23.36 3.59 15.24
N GLY A 44 24.14 3.38 14.18
CA GLY A 44 25.03 2.21 14.02
C GLY A 44 24.33 0.91 13.70
N GLN A 45 23.07 0.94 13.24
CA GLN A 45 22.23 -0.24 12.98
C GLN A 45 21.86 -0.45 11.51
N GLY A 46 22.45 0.29 10.57
CA GLY A 46 22.10 0.23 9.14
C GLY A 46 22.20 -1.17 8.53
N LEU A 47 23.28 -1.90 8.81
CA LEU A 47 23.46 -3.28 8.33
C LEU A 47 22.43 -4.25 8.93
N ALA A 48 22.03 -4.04 10.17
CA ALA A 48 21.00 -4.86 10.83
C ALA A 48 19.64 -4.64 10.18
N VAL A 49 19.28 -3.40 9.82
CA VAL A 49 18.07 -3.07 9.06
C VAL A 49 18.11 -3.73 7.68
N LEU A 50 19.21 -3.59 6.96
CA LEU A 50 19.35 -4.20 5.64
C LEU A 50 19.18 -5.73 5.68
N LYS A 51 19.82 -6.40 6.63
CA LYS A 51 19.70 -7.86 6.82
C LYS A 51 18.28 -8.31 7.20
N ARG A 52 17.55 -7.50 7.95
CA ARG A 52 16.20 -7.84 8.42
C ARG A 52 15.12 -7.47 7.42
N LEU A 53 15.09 -6.22 6.96
CA LEU A 53 14.05 -5.73 6.04
C LEU A 53 14.36 -6.04 4.56
N GLY A 54 15.64 -6.20 4.20
CA GLY A 54 16.05 -6.44 2.82
C GLY A 54 15.33 -7.63 2.17
N PRO A 55 15.28 -8.84 2.77
CA PRO A 55 14.56 -9.97 2.21
C PRO A 55 13.06 -9.69 2.02
N PHE A 56 12.43 -9.01 2.96
CA PHE A 56 11.02 -8.64 2.87
C PHE A 56 10.77 -7.66 1.71
N VAL A 57 11.58 -6.61 1.61
CA VAL A 57 11.48 -5.65 0.51
C VAL A 57 11.80 -6.30 -0.83
N ALA A 58 12.80 -7.18 -0.90
CA ALA A 58 13.10 -7.94 -2.12
C ALA A 58 11.89 -8.77 -2.59
N MET A 59 11.18 -9.42 -1.68
CA MET A 59 9.95 -10.17 -2.00
C MET A 59 8.82 -9.25 -2.47
N LEU A 60 8.69 -8.05 -1.89
CA LEU A 60 7.73 -7.06 -2.38
C LEU A 60 8.08 -6.56 -3.80
N LEU A 61 9.37 -6.36 -4.11
CA LEU A 61 9.81 -5.97 -5.45
C LEU A 61 9.56 -7.09 -6.49
N VAL A 62 9.80 -8.34 -6.10
CA VAL A 62 9.42 -9.51 -6.92
C VAL A 62 7.92 -9.50 -7.19
N TYR A 63 7.11 -9.33 -6.15
CA TYR A 63 5.65 -9.21 -6.31
C TYR A 63 5.26 -8.08 -7.26
N GLU A 64 5.85 -6.87 -7.12
CA GLU A 64 5.54 -5.73 -8.00
C GLU A 64 5.88 -6.04 -9.47
N SER A 65 7.01 -6.71 -9.71
CA SER A 65 7.42 -7.13 -11.05
C SER A 65 6.41 -8.11 -11.67
N PHE A 66 5.97 -9.11 -10.92
CA PHE A 66 4.97 -10.07 -11.38
C PHE A 66 3.58 -9.44 -11.54
N ARG A 67 3.20 -8.53 -10.64
CA ARG A 67 1.91 -7.84 -10.70
C ARG A 67 1.72 -7.07 -12.00
N GLY A 68 2.77 -6.46 -12.52
CA GLY A 68 2.77 -5.78 -13.81
C GLY A 68 2.53 -6.71 -15.01
N MET A 69 2.79 -8.00 -14.86
CA MET A 69 2.57 -8.99 -15.94
C MET A 69 1.12 -9.47 -16.03
N VAL A 70 0.33 -9.36 -14.97
CA VAL A 70 -1.05 -9.91 -14.89
C VAL A 70 -1.94 -9.46 -16.05
N PRO A 71 -2.01 -8.17 -16.44
CA PRO A 71 -2.84 -7.72 -17.56
C PRO A 71 -2.47 -8.36 -18.92
N HIS A 72 -1.23 -8.81 -19.06
CA HIS A 72 -0.73 -9.47 -20.26
C HIS A 72 -0.99 -10.99 -20.26
N LEU A 73 -1.05 -11.60 -19.07
CA LEU A 73 -1.25 -13.04 -18.89
C LEU A 73 -2.74 -13.41 -18.91
N ASN A 74 -3.61 -12.59 -18.34
CA ASN A 74 -5.04 -12.81 -18.32
C ASN A 74 -5.81 -11.54 -18.70
N THR A 75 -6.33 -11.53 -19.93
CA THR A 75 -7.08 -10.41 -20.50
C THR A 75 -8.59 -10.47 -20.22
N ARG A 76 -9.08 -11.54 -19.57
CA ARG A 76 -10.52 -11.74 -19.27
C ARG A 76 -10.92 -10.95 -18.04
N VAL A 77 -10.91 -9.62 -18.16
CA VAL A 77 -11.25 -8.72 -17.06
C VAL A 77 -12.74 -8.76 -16.74
N ASN A 78 -13.07 -9.00 -15.49
CA ASN A 78 -14.45 -8.95 -15.01
C ASN A 78 -14.80 -7.54 -14.52
N PHE A 79 -15.80 -6.92 -15.19
CA PHE A 79 -16.25 -5.56 -14.85
C PHE A 79 -17.50 -5.55 -13.98
N MET A 80 -18.33 -6.61 -14.03
CA MET A 80 -19.66 -6.60 -13.44
C MET A 80 -19.80 -7.44 -12.18
N TRP A 81 -18.85 -8.34 -11.92
CA TRP A 81 -18.95 -9.22 -10.76
C TRP A 81 -19.00 -8.43 -9.44
N MET A 82 -18.11 -7.45 -9.28
CA MET A 82 -18.08 -6.59 -8.10
C MET A 82 -19.37 -5.78 -7.92
N PRO A 83 -19.82 -4.99 -8.92
CA PRO A 83 -21.08 -4.27 -8.82
C PRO A 83 -22.27 -5.17 -8.50
N LYS A 84 -22.38 -6.34 -9.12
CA LYS A 84 -23.48 -7.29 -8.84
C LYS A 84 -23.44 -7.84 -7.43
N MET A 85 -22.25 -8.15 -6.90
CA MET A 85 -22.10 -8.61 -5.51
C MET A 85 -22.45 -7.49 -4.52
N ASP A 86 -22.04 -6.25 -4.80
CA ASP A 86 -22.42 -5.09 -3.99
C ASP A 86 -23.94 -4.89 -3.97
N GLU A 87 -24.59 -4.97 -5.13
CA GLU A 87 -26.06 -4.88 -5.22
C GLU A 87 -26.77 -6.02 -4.46
N LEU A 88 -26.22 -7.25 -4.56
CA LEU A 88 -26.78 -8.40 -3.86
C LEU A 88 -26.67 -8.27 -2.34
N LEU A 89 -25.53 -7.78 -1.85
CA LEU A 89 -25.25 -7.68 -0.41
C LEU A 89 -25.88 -6.45 0.25
N PHE A 90 -25.95 -5.33 -0.46
CA PHE A 90 -26.33 -4.02 0.11
C PHE A 90 -27.62 -3.45 -0.53
N GLY A 91 -28.21 -4.12 -1.51
CA GLY A 91 -29.37 -3.63 -2.25
C GLY A 91 -29.09 -2.42 -3.15
N ALA A 92 -27.84 -1.96 -3.19
CA ALA A 92 -27.36 -0.83 -4.00
C ALA A 92 -25.84 -0.86 -4.10
N LEU A 93 -25.26 -0.02 -4.97
CA LEU A 93 -23.81 0.19 -5.03
C LEU A 93 -23.34 1.10 -3.90
N PRO A 94 -22.61 0.59 -2.87
CA PRO A 94 -22.16 1.41 -1.74
C PRO A 94 -21.31 2.61 -2.15
N THR A 95 -20.48 2.45 -3.18
CA THR A 95 -19.66 3.53 -3.74
C THR A 95 -20.50 4.72 -4.18
N ILE A 96 -21.63 4.47 -4.87
CA ILE A 96 -22.54 5.54 -5.32
C ILE A 96 -23.21 6.20 -4.13
N LYS A 97 -23.73 5.43 -3.17
CA LYS A 97 -24.34 5.96 -1.96
C LYS A 97 -23.40 6.83 -1.15
N LEU A 98 -22.15 6.36 -0.95
CA LEU A 98 -21.13 7.13 -0.25
C LEU A 98 -20.77 8.42 -0.99
N GLN A 99 -20.69 8.40 -2.32
CA GLN A 99 -20.44 9.61 -3.10
C GLN A 99 -21.61 10.60 -2.99
N GLN A 100 -22.85 10.14 -3.01
CA GLN A 100 -24.02 11.02 -2.82
C GLN A 100 -23.99 11.73 -1.44
N TRP A 101 -23.46 11.09 -0.42
CA TRP A 101 -23.37 11.67 0.92
C TRP A 101 -22.17 12.60 1.12
N LEU A 102 -21.02 12.18 0.61
CA LEU A 102 -19.74 12.80 0.95
C LEU A 102 -19.17 13.70 -0.14
N TRP A 103 -19.55 13.46 -1.41
CA TRP A 103 -19.00 14.18 -2.54
C TRP A 103 -19.99 15.19 -3.10
N ASN A 104 -19.63 16.47 -3.08
CA ASN A 104 -20.44 17.56 -3.64
C ASN A 104 -19.79 18.29 -4.82
N GLY A 105 -18.83 17.65 -5.50
CA GLY A 105 -18.14 18.23 -6.65
C GLY A 105 -16.83 18.95 -6.32
N ALA A 106 -16.48 19.12 -5.02
CA ALA A 106 -15.23 19.76 -4.60
C ALA A 106 -14.54 18.94 -3.50
N VAL A 107 -13.19 18.95 -3.54
CA VAL A 107 -12.35 18.27 -2.54
C VAL A 107 -12.46 18.98 -1.20
N LYS A 108 -12.68 18.22 -0.13
CA LYS A 108 -12.77 18.67 1.25
C LYS A 108 -11.64 18.11 2.10
N TRP A 109 -11.47 18.65 3.29
CA TRP A 109 -10.40 18.21 4.22
C TRP A 109 -10.44 16.71 4.54
N TYR A 110 -11.62 16.10 4.64
CA TYR A 110 -11.76 14.67 4.94
C TYR A 110 -11.36 13.79 3.75
N ASP A 111 -11.43 14.27 2.49
CA ASP A 111 -10.92 13.52 1.33
C ASP A 111 -9.41 13.36 1.41
N PHE A 112 -8.70 14.41 1.85
CA PHE A 112 -7.25 14.32 2.14
C PHE A 112 -6.97 13.35 3.29
N MET A 113 -7.77 13.40 4.36
CA MET A 113 -7.63 12.50 5.50
C MET A 113 -7.83 11.03 5.09
N PHE A 114 -8.92 10.73 4.37
CA PHE A 114 -9.17 9.37 3.87
C PHE A 114 -8.08 8.90 2.93
N TYR A 115 -7.57 9.79 2.08
CA TYR A 115 -6.47 9.48 1.20
C TYR A 115 -5.17 9.21 1.97
N LEU A 116 -4.88 9.98 3.01
CA LEU A 116 -3.73 9.73 3.89
C LEU A 116 -3.85 8.36 4.58
N VAL A 117 -5.02 8.04 5.15
CA VAL A 117 -5.29 6.72 5.76
C VAL A 117 -5.11 5.61 4.73
N TYR A 118 -5.61 5.81 3.51
CA TYR A 118 -5.40 4.86 2.42
C TYR A 118 -3.91 4.63 2.12
N MET A 119 -3.08 5.68 2.16
CA MET A 119 -1.64 5.57 1.91
C MET A 119 -0.88 4.86 3.03
N LEU A 120 -1.42 4.79 4.25
CA LEU A 120 -0.75 4.10 5.37
C LEU A 120 -0.48 2.62 5.10
N HIS A 121 -1.23 1.97 4.20
CA HIS A 121 -1.01 0.55 3.89
C HIS A 121 0.40 0.26 3.35
N PHE A 122 1.09 1.23 2.75
CA PHE A 122 2.49 1.08 2.32
C PHE A 122 3.48 1.09 3.50
N ILE A 123 3.16 1.87 4.53
CA ILE A 123 4.05 2.12 5.67
C ILE A 123 3.83 1.08 6.77
N LEU A 124 2.56 0.67 7.00
CA LEU A 124 2.19 -0.21 8.10
C LEU A 124 2.96 -1.54 8.14
N PRO A 125 3.16 -2.28 7.03
CA PRO A 125 3.91 -3.53 7.06
C PRO A 125 5.36 -3.33 7.49
N ILE A 126 6.02 -2.29 6.98
CA ILE A 126 7.42 -1.97 7.32
C ILE A 126 7.51 -1.48 8.77
N GLY A 127 6.58 -0.62 9.19
CA GLY A 127 6.51 -0.14 10.57
C GLY A 127 6.31 -1.28 11.57
N LEU A 128 5.40 -2.21 11.26
CA LEU A 128 5.18 -3.39 12.09
C LEU A 128 6.40 -4.31 12.10
N ALA A 129 7.03 -4.53 10.96
CA ALA A 129 8.25 -5.33 10.88
C ALA A 129 9.36 -4.76 11.80
N ILE A 130 9.57 -3.43 11.79
CA ILE A 130 10.54 -2.77 12.67
C ILE A 130 10.13 -2.91 14.14
N LEU A 131 8.85 -2.68 14.46
CA LEU A 131 8.32 -2.79 15.82
C LEU A 131 8.55 -4.19 16.38
N VAL A 132 8.16 -5.21 15.63
CA VAL A 132 8.28 -6.62 16.05
C VAL A 132 9.75 -7.04 16.15
N TRP A 133 10.58 -6.63 15.19
CA TRP A 133 12.01 -6.87 15.28
C TRP A 133 12.64 -6.33 16.57
N LYS A 134 12.23 -5.12 16.99
CA LYS A 134 12.77 -4.48 18.19
C LYS A 134 12.19 -5.02 19.49
N LYS A 135 10.89 -5.36 19.52
CA LYS A 135 10.20 -5.73 20.76
C LYS A 135 9.99 -7.25 20.92
N LYS A 136 9.74 -7.98 19.82
CA LYS A 136 9.40 -9.41 19.82
C LYS A 136 10.14 -10.13 18.70
N ALA A 137 11.47 -10.13 18.73
CA ALA A 137 12.32 -10.63 17.65
C ALA A 137 12.05 -12.11 17.26
N ARG A 138 11.48 -12.91 18.16
CA ARG A 138 11.10 -14.32 17.89
C ARG A 138 9.93 -14.38 16.88
N GLU A 139 8.99 -13.43 16.96
CA GLU A 139 7.80 -13.38 16.10
C GLU A 139 8.05 -12.69 14.75
N TYR A 140 9.24 -12.11 14.57
CA TYR A 140 9.56 -11.32 13.39
C TYR A 140 9.28 -12.04 12.07
N TRP A 141 9.79 -13.26 11.92
CA TRP A 141 9.63 -14.01 10.69
C TRP A 141 8.20 -14.47 10.46
N ASN A 142 7.44 -14.77 11.51
CA ASN A 142 6.01 -15.11 11.41
C ASN A 142 5.22 -13.93 10.83
N VAL A 143 5.52 -12.71 11.26
CA VAL A 143 4.91 -11.49 10.72
C VAL A 143 5.29 -11.29 9.26
N ILE A 144 6.57 -11.41 8.90
CA ILE A 144 7.05 -11.27 7.52
C ILE A 144 6.40 -12.33 6.61
N TYR A 145 6.39 -13.59 7.01
CA TYR A 145 5.75 -14.65 6.22
C TYR A 145 4.25 -14.45 6.05
N SER A 146 3.57 -13.93 7.07
CA SER A 146 2.14 -13.61 6.96
C SER A 146 1.87 -12.54 5.89
N TYR A 147 2.68 -11.48 5.82
CA TYR A 147 2.56 -10.47 4.77
C TYR A 147 2.91 -11.02 3.39
N ILE A 148 3.98 -11.81 3.28
CA ILE A 148 4.38 -12.44 2.02
C ILE A 148 3.26 -13.36 1.52
N LEU A 149 2.75 -14.25 2.38
CA LEU A 149 1.68 -15.18 2.02
C LEU A 149 0.42 -14.44 1.58
N LEU A 150 0.00 -13.41 2.32
CA LEU A 150 -1.15 -12.59 1.96
C LEU A 150 -0.96 -11.91 0.60
N THR A 151 0.22 -11.33 0.36
CA THR A 151 0.56 -10.63 -0.88
C THR A 151 0.49 -11.57 -2.08
N PHE A 152 1.12 -12.74 -1.99
CA PHE A 152 1.15 -13.71 -3.09
C PHE A 152 -0.18 -14.43 -3.27
N SER A 153 -0.95 -14.64 -2.22
CA SER A 153 -2.34 -15.14 -2.34
C SER A 153 -3.22 -14.15 -3.12
N GLY A 154 -3.07 -12.85 -2.82
CA GLY A 154 -3.71 -11.78 -3.61
C GLY A 154 -3.27 -11.81 -5.07
N PHE A 155 -1.97 -11.96 -5.33
CA PHE A 155 -1.44 -12.07 -6.69
C PHE A 155 -2.05 -13.23 -7.48
N VAL A 156 -2.11 -14.42 -6.88
CA VAL A 156 -2.74 -15.60 -7.52
C VAL A 156 -4.20 -15.30 -7.85
N THR A 157 -4.93 -14.65 -6.95
CA THR A 157 -6.32 -14.25 -7.21
C THR A 157 -6.41 -13.26 -8.38
N TYR A 158 -5.53 -12.26 -8.46
CA TYR A 158 -5.52 -11.31 -9.58
C TYR A 158 -5.21 -11.98 -10.91
N LEU A 159 -4.35 -12.98 -10.91
CA LEU A 159 -4.01 -13.75 -12.11
C LEU A 159 -5.18 -14.60 -12.59
N LEU A 160 -5.86 -15.28 -11.66
CA LEU A 160 -6.98 -16.18 -11.97
C LEU A 160 -8.27 -15.42 -12.25
N PHE A 161 -8.49 -14.30 -11.57
CA PHE A 161 -9.71 -13.51 -11.63
C PHE A 161 -9.44 -12.01 -11.67
N PRO A 162 -8.95 -11.47 -12.80
CA PRO A 162 -8.76 -10.02 -12.95
C PRO A 162 -10.09 -9.30 -12.83
N ALA A 163 -10.23 -8.44 -11.83
CA ALA A 163 -11.45 -7.69 -11.57
C ALA A 163 -11.20 -6.18 -11.70
N ALA A 164 -12.05 -5.50 -12.49
CA ALA A 164 -11.97 -4.07 -12.65
C ALA A 164 -12.54 -3.34 -11.43
N PRO A 165 -11.92 -2.25 -10.98
CA PRO A 165 -12.50 -1.40 -9.95
C PRO A 165 -13.77 -0.68 -10.49
N PRO A 166 -14.70 -0.27 -9.59
CA PRO A 166 -15.98 0.34 -9.99
C PRO A 166 -15.84 1.55 -10.93
N TRP A 167 -14.81 2.39 -10.73
CA TRP A 167 -14.59 3.54 -11.60
C TRP A 167 -14.31 3.15 -13.06
N MET A 168 -13.65 2.02 -13.31
CA MET A 168 -13.44 1.50 -14.69
C MET A 168 -14.73 0.97 -15.30
N ALA A 169 -15.59 0.31 -14.52
CA ALA A 169 -16.91 -0.12 -14.97
C ALA A 169 -17.79 1.09 -15.31
N SER A 170 -17.72 2.15 -14.49
CA SER A 170 -18.41 3.42 -14.73
C SER A 170 -17.92 4.11 -16.02
N GLN A 171 -16.62 4.17 -16.27
CA GLN A 171 -16.07 4.73 -17.52
C GLN A 171 -16.53 3.98 -18.77
N LYS A 172 -16.85 2.70 -18.65
CA LYS A 172 -17.44 1.89 -19.74
C LYS A 172 -18.96 2.01 -19.84
N GLY A 173 -19.60 2.83 -19.01
CA GLY A 173 -21.06 2.98 -18.99
C GLY A 173 -21.81 1.77 -18.46
N LEU A 174 -21.15 0.83 -17.78
CA LEU A 174 -21.74 -0.40 -17.25
C LEU A 174 -22.45 -0.20 -15.92
N ILE A 175 -22.13 0.86 -15.20
CA ILE A 175 -22.75 1.29 -13.95
C ILE A 175 -22.89 2.83 -13.97
N PRO A 176 -23.73 3.43 -13.09
CA PRO A 176 -23.86 4.88 -13.02
C PRO A 176 -22.53 5.62 -12.83
N PRO A 177 -22.46 6.91 -13.20
CA PRO A 177 -21.23 7.70 -13.12
C PRO A 177 -20.63 7.73 -11.71
N ILE A 178 -19.34 7.45 -11.62
CA ILE A 178 -18.53 7.50 -10.38
C ILE A 178 -17.37 8.47 -10.57
N THR A 179 -17.24 9.43 -9.67
CA THR A 179 -16.07 10.32 -9.61
C THR A 179 -14.91 9.62 -8.91
N ARG A 180 -13.75 9.60 -9.54
CA ARG A 180 -12.53 9.08 -8.91
C ARG A 180 -11.93 10.13 -7.99
N ILE A 181 -12.33 10.13 -6.70
CA ILE A 181 -11.98 11.17 -5.71
C ILE A 181 -10.46 11.26 -5.53
N SER A 182 -9.72 10.15 -5.57
CA SER A 182 -8.25 10.17 -5.51
C SER A 182 -7.62 11.06 -6.60
N SER A 183 -8.16 11.06 -7.82
CA SER A 183 -7.69 11.95 -8.89
C SER A 183 -7.95 13.42 -8.57
N GLN A 184 -9.09 13.71 -7.93
CA GLN A 184 -9.44 15.08 -7.53
C GLN A 184 -8.54 15.58 -6.38
N VAL A 185 -8.21 14.71 -5.42
CA VAL A 185 -7.25 15.02 -4.34
C VAL A 185 -5.87 15.37 -4.91
N PHE A 186 -5.37 14.58 -5.88
CA PHE A 186 -4.10 14.90 -6.53
C PHE A 186 -4.14 16.20 -7.33
N ALA A 187 -5.21 16.44 -8.06
CA ALA A 187 -5.39 17.70 -8.78
C ALA A 187 -5.40 18.90 -7.83
N ALA A 188 -6.05 18.79 -6.67
CA ALA A 188 -6.05 19.81 -5.62
C ALA A 188 -4.67 20.05 -4.99
N LEU A 189 -3.78 19.03 -5.02
CA LEU A 189 -2.36 19.14 -4.62
C LEU A 189 -1.45 19.67 -5.75
N GLY A 190 -2.00 20.09 -6.90
CA GLY A 190 -1.26 20.59 -8.05
C GLY A 190 -0.70 19.50 -8.96
N ILE A 191 -1.03 18.23 -8.73
CA ILE A 191 -0.58 17.09 -9.55
C ILE A 191 -1.67 16.78 -10.60
N GLN A 192 -1.61 17.45 -11.74
CA GLN A 192 -2.67 17.33 -12.76
C GLN A 192 -2.60 16.04 -13.58
N ASP A 193 -1.43 15.43 -13.73
CA ASP A 193 -1.23 14.19 -14.49
C ASP A 193 -1.32 12.93 -13.60
N PHE A 194 -2.39 12.84 -12.80
CA PHE A 194 -2.65 11.67 -11.98
C PHE A 194 -2.80 10.36 -12.77
N PRO A 195 -3.41 10.31 -13.98
CA PRO A 195 -3.51 9.07 -14.73
C PRO A 195 -2.17 8.45 -15.06
N SER A 196 -1.19 9.21 -15.53
CA SER A 196 0.15 8.68 -15.83
C SER A 196 0.92 8.32 -14.56
N LEU A 197 0.80 9.13 -13.49
CA LEU A 197 1.37 8.80 -12.19
C LEU A 197 0.77 7.51 -11.63
N TYR A 198 -0.56 7.36 -11.71
CA TYR A 198 -1.23 6.14 -11.26
C TYR A 198 -0.77 4.90 -12.03
N ASN A 199 -0.65 4.98 -13.35
CA ASN A 199 -0.18 3.85 -14.16
C ASN A 199 1.25 3.44 -13.82
N LYS A 200 2.10 4.40 -13.42
CA LYS A 200 3.46 4.11 -12.90
C LYS A 200 3.44 3.47 -11.51
N MET A 201 2.51 3.87 -10.65
CA MET A 201 2.39 3.37 -9.28
C MET A 201 1.57 2.07 -9.17
N SER A 202 0.67 1.84 -10.10
CA SER A 202 -0.24 0.68 -10.11
C SER A 202 -0.18 -0.02 -11.46
N PRO A 203 0.83 -0.86 -11.70
CA PRO A 203 1.02 -1.54 -12.98
C PRO A 203 -0.08 -2.56 -13.30
N ASN A 204 -0.93 -2.92 -12.33
CA ASN A 204 -2.10 -3.77 -12.53
C ASN A 204 -3.39 -3.01 -12.18
N PRO A 205 -4.07 -2.37 -13.16
CA PRO A 205 -5.29 -1.62 -12.91
C PRO A 205 -6.51 -2.50 -12.61
N VAL A 206 -6.41 -3.81 -12.83
CA VAL A 206 -7.52 -4.79 -12.66
C VAL A 206 -7.35 -5.68 -11.43
N ALA A 207 -6.65 -5.19 -10.42
CA ALA A 207 -6.44 -5.84 -9.13
C ALA A 207 -7.44 -5.32 -8.07
N ALA A 208 -8.74 -5.28 -8.39
CA ALA A 208 -9.73 -4.75 -7.45
C ALA A 208 -10.05 -5.73 -6.31
N VAL A 209 -9.97 -7.03 -6.55
CA VAL A 209 -10.32 -8.08 -5.56
C VAL A 209 -9.27 -9.19 -5.55
N PRO A 210 -8.79 -9.56 -4.34
CA PRO A 210 -9.01 -8.94 -3.02
C PRO A 210 -8.30 -7.58 -2.91
N SER A 211 -8.86 -6.67 -2.08
CA SER A 211 -8.18 -5.42 -1.80
C SER A 211 -7.02 -5.64 -0.85
N LEU A 212 -5.78 -5.55 -1.33
CA LEU A 212 -4.59 -5.63 -0.47
C LEU A 212 -4.49 -4.45 0.51
N HIS A 213 -5.06 -3.29 0.19
CA HIS A 213 -5.13 -2.16 1.13
C HIS A 213 -5.90 -2.54 2.40
N SER A 214 -7.10 -3.11 2.24
CA SER A 214 -7.91 -3.59 3.36
C SER A 214 -7.28 -4.82 4.03
N ALA A 215 -6.74 -5.74 3.24
CA ALA A 215 -6.15 -6.97 3.74
C ALA A 215 -4.91 -6.71 4.62
N TYR A 216 -4.04 -5.76 4.23
CA TYR A 216 -2.87 -5.36 5.01
C TYR A 216 -3.27 -4.69 6.33
N ALA A 217 -4.27 -3.80 6.31
CA ALA A 217 -4.79 -3.16 7.51
C ALA A 217 -5.43 -4.17 8.46
N THR A 218 -6.18 -5.13 7.92
CA THR A 218 -6.78 -6.21 8.71
C THR A 218 -5.72 -7.12 9.33
N LEU A 219 -4.74 -7.56 8.53
CA LEU A 219 -3.63 -8.39 9.03
C LEU A 219 -2.83 -7.66 10.11
N PHE A 220 -2.52 -6.37 9.91
CA PHE A 220 -1.87 -5.52 10.90
C PHE A 220 -2.64 -5.54 12.23
N SER A 221 -3.95 -5.30 12.18
CA SER A 221 -4.81 -5.28 13.37
C SER A 221 -4.85 -6.62 14.08
N LEU A 222 -4.97 -7.73 13.34
CA LEU A 222 -4.97 -9.08 13.89
C LEU A 222 -3.64 -9.44 14.55
N LEU A 223 -2.51 -9.08 13.92
CA LEU A 223 -1.18 -9.34 14.48
C LEU A 223 -0.93 -8.53 15.75
N ILE A 224 -1.32 -7.25 15.79
CA ILE A 224 -1.21 -6.43 17.01
C ILE A 224 -2.10 -7.01 18.12
N PHE A 225 -3.34 -7.39 17.81
CA PHE A 225 -4.26 -7.99 18.79
C PHE A 225 -3.68 -9.28 19.36
N LYS A 226 -3.18 -10.18 18.50
CA LYS A 226 -2.53 -11.43 18.93
C LYS A 226 -1.36 -11.15 19.87
N MET A 227 -0.45 -10.25 19.50
CA MET A 227 0.73 -9.93 20.29
C MET A 227 0.38 -9.32 21.65
N ARG A 228 -0.70 -8.55 21.76
CA ARG A 228 -1.20 -8.00 23.04
C ARG A 228 -1.84 -9.08 23.91
N SER A 229 -2.63 -9.98 23.30
CA SER A 229 -3.26 -11.08 24.02
C SER A 229 -2.23 -12.02 24.67
N GLU A 230 -1.13 -12.31 23.98
CA GLU A 230 -0.03 -13.13 24.49
C GLU A 230 0.72 -12.46 25.67
N GLU A 231 0.82 -11.13 25.68
CA GLU A 231 1.39 -10.40 26.84
C GLU A 231 0.55 -10.58 28.10
N HIS A 232 -0.78 -10.49 27.99
CA HIS A 232 -1.68 -10.64 29.13
C HIS A 232 -1.81 -12.08 29.65
N THR A 233 -1.50 -13.09 28.84
CA THR A 233 -1.53 -14.50 29.27
C THR A 233 -0.20 -14.97 29.84
N SER A 234 0.85 -14.19 29.75
CA SER A 234 2.20 -14.49 30.27
C SER A 234 2.52 -13.79 31.60
N GLU A 235 1.64 -12.94 32.07
CA GLU A 235 1.64 -12.35 33.43
C GLU A 235 0.80 -13.20 34.38
#